data_dd8ed26d9a856c04ecb2d7f14b97a571
#
_entry.id   dd8ed26d9a856c04ecb2d7f14b97a571
#
_cell.length_a   1.000
_cell.length_b   1.000
_cell.length_c   1.000
_cell.angle_alpha   90.00
_cell.angle_beta   90.00
_cell.angle_gamma   90.00
#
_symmetry.space_group_name_H-M   'P 1'
#
loop_
_entity.id
_entity.type
_entity.pdbx_description
1 polymer ?
#
loop_
_entity_poly.entity_id
_entity_poly.type
_entity_poly.pdbx_seq_one_letter_code
_entity_poly.pdbx_strand_id
1 'polypeptide(L)'
;MSNNQNLSIEQLFHNAYLAAEAKNWLQVNYYLQQLLLRQNRGVCLEKQLEDQFIALALNVLFYGDFQLRWEVNKIFVVIGTSVIKPLIKVLEDENVDLEIRWFTCRILAEFNSPEVIFALIKLLQNSEEELALMATEALAQIGVTAIESLTNLLNHPEYRLLVVTALAQIRHPETIPALLQVVKDQQPAIRAIAIEALGSFHDQRIPPVLIEALQDLNATVRKEAVISLGFRADLCQELNLVEIISPLLYDFNLEVCRQTASTLARMKSDQAIQALNQVLISEVTPTNLKLDLLKALSWSKTKLALVYLEQALFRENQSIQVEIINLLGRITKPSLKPQAVKILLHFWQNNSKETMSNQLKQKLATSLGELKNDQAFVMLNELAADPEQIVKLHAIAALKKIA
;
A
#
# COMPACT_ATOMS: atom_id res chain seq x y z
N MET A 1 -39.92 -5.01 22.26
CA MET A 1 -39.38 -5.20 20.86
C MET A 1 -39.98 -6.43 20.13
N SER A 2 -41.18 -6.85 20.41
CA SER A 2 -41.69 -8.16 19.93
C SER A 2 -43.05 -8.12 19.14
N ASN A 3 -43.46 -6.95 18.65
CA ASN A 3 -44.77 -6.86 17.95
C ASN A 3 -44.70 -6.51 16.44
N ASN A 4 -43.54 -6.36 15.84
CA ASN A 4 -43.42 -5.86 14.46
C ASN A 4 -43.31 -6.94 13.36
N GLN A 5 -43.30 -8.24 13.70
CA GLN A 5 -43.17 -9.31 12.71
C GLN A 5 -44.42 -9.53 11.82
N ASN A 6 -45.56 -8.94 12.15
CA ASN A 6 -46.85 -9.16 11.46
C ASN A 6 -47.44 -7.93 10.72
N LEU A 7 -46.71 -6.81 10.61
CA LEU A 7 -47.24 -5.64 9.90
C LEU A 7 -47.36 -5.89 8.39
N SER A 8 -48.45 -5.48 7.75
CA SER A 8 -48.59 -5.52 6.28
C SER A 8 -47.61 -4.52 5.62
N ILE A 9 -47.38 -4.65 4.30
CA ILE A 9 -46.58 -3.69 3.53
C ILE A 9 -47.14 -2.29 3.66
N GLU A 10 -48.44 -2.13 3.53
CA GLU A 10 -49.18 -0.84 3.68
C GLU A 10 -48.99 -0.24 5.08
N GLN A 11 -49.03 -1.07 6.12
CA GLN A 11 -48.77 -0.61 7.49
C GLN A 11 -47.34 -0.17 7.71
N LEU A 12 -46.34 -0.87 7.09
CA LEU A 12 -44.94 -0.47 7.15
C LEU A 12 -44.72 0.88 6.45
N PHE A 13 -45.30 1.09 5.27
CA PHE A 13 -45.23 2.38 4.59
C PHE A 13 -45.93 3.49 5.41
N HIS A 14 -47.11 3.24 5.91
CA HIS A 14 -47.82 4.21 6.75
C HIS A 14 -46.99 4.63 7.97
N ASN A 15 -46.39 3.66 8.67
CA ASN A 15 -45.51 3.94 9.80
C ASN A 15 -44.23 4.68 9.41
N ALA A 16 -43.69 4.38 8.25
CA ALA A 16 -42.51 5.10 7.72
C ALA A 16 -42.83 6.57 7.41
N TYR A 17 -44.03 6.85 6.87
CA TYR A 17 -44.51 8.21 6.63
C TYR A 17 -44.72 8.98 7.93
N LEU A 18 -45.40 8.39 8.91
CA LEU A 18 -45.60 9.02 10.23
C LEU A 18 -44.24 9.33 10.91
N ALA A 19 -43.28 8.42 10.79
CA ALA A 19 -41.92 8.65 11.30
C ALA A 19 -41.22 9.78 10.54
N ALA A 20 -41.38 9.90 9.22
CA ALA A 20 -40.82 10.97 8.42
C ALA A 20 -41.44 12.34 8.76
N GLU A 21 -42.76 12.43 8.97
CA GLU A 21 -43.45 13.64 9.46
C GLU A 21 -42.91 14.05 10.84
N ALA A 22 -42.64 13.08 11.70
CA ALA A 22 -42.02 13.31 13.00
C ALA A 22 -40.49 13.59 12.93
N LYS A 23 -39.88 13.62 11.74
CA LYS A 23 -38.42 13.76 11.50
C LYS A 23 -37.58 12.71 12.23
N ASN A 24 -38.15 11.54 12.49
CA ASN A 24 -37.45 10.42 13.12
C ASN A 24 -36.83 9.51 12.05
N TRP A 25 -35.68 9.92 11.51
CA TRP A 25 -34.98 9.24 10.39
C TRP A 25 -34.50 7.85 10.76
N LEU A 26 -34.16 7.62 12.02
CA LEU A 26 -33.81 6.28 12.51
C LEU A 26 -34.99 5.31 12.36
N GLN A 27 -36.19 5.76 12.71
CA GLN A 27 -37.38 4.94 12.58
C GLN A 27 -37.80 4.75 11.12
N VAL A 28 -37.61 5.77 10.27
CA VAL A 28 -37.83 5.64 8.81
C VAL A 28 -36.91 4.56 8.27
N ASN A 29 -35.59 4.64 8.53
CA ASN A 29 -34.62 3.67 8.08
C ASN A 29 -34.94 2.24 8.54
N TYR A 30 -35.40 2.07 9.78
CA TYR A 30 -35.86 0.80 10.31
C TYR A 30 -37.03 0.22 9.50
N TYR A 31 -38.05 1.01 9.20
CA TYR A 31 -39.21 0.52 8.40
C TYR A 31 -38.81 0.22 6.95
N LEU A 32 -37.93 1.00 6.35
CA LEU A 32 -37.39 0.72 5.02
C LEU A 32 -36.65 -0.63 4.99
N GLN A 33 -35.85 -0.94 6.01
CA GLN A 33 -35.18 -2.25 6.13
C GLN A 33 -36.20 -3.39 6.28
N GLN A 34 -37.29 -3.19 7.05
CA GLN A 34 -38.36 -4.20 7.18
C GLN A 34 -39.08 -4.45 5.85
N LEU A 35 -39.30 -3.41 5.05
CA LEU A 35 -39.88 -3.51 3.70
C LEU A 35 -38.97 -4.33 2.77
N LEU A 36 -37.65 -4.08 2.78
CA LEU A 36 -36.69 -4.86 1.99
C LEU A 36 -36.65 -6.33 2.37
N LEU A 37 -36.72 -6.65 3.67
CA LEU A 37 -36.72 -8.04 4.13
C LEU A 37 -37.95 -8.81 3.59
N ARG A 38 -39.06 -8.12 3.29
CA ARG A 38 -40.24 -8.73 2.69
C ARG A 38 -40.13 -8.85 1.18
N GLN A 39 -39.52 -7.87 0.50
CA GLN A 39 -39.25 -7.92 -0.93
C GLN A 39 -38.32 -9.10 -1.26
N ASN A 40 -37.31 -9.35 -0.47
CA ASN A 40 -36.39 -10.51 -0.61
C ASN A 40 -37.09 -11.87 -0.40
N ARG A 41 -38.33 -11.89 0.15
CA ARG A 41 -39.21 -13.08 0.27
C ARG A 41 -40.14 -13.26 -0.93
N GLY A 42 -39.90 -12.57 -2.05
CA GLY A 42 -40.64 -12.76 -3.30
C GLY A 42 -41.83 -11.83 -3.51
N VAL A 43 -41.99 -10.78 -2.70
CA VAL A 43 -43.03 -9.77 -2.89
C VAL A 43 -42.48 -8.64 -3.75
N CYS A 44 -42.90 -8.56 -5.03
CA CYS A 44 -42.62 -7.39 -5.88
C CYS A 44 -43.46 -6.19 -5.41
N LEU A 45 -42.81 -5.04 -5.19
CA LEU A 45 -43.51 -3.78 -4.97
C LEU A 45 -44.06 -3.28 -6.31
N GLU A 46 -45.32 -2.80 -6.28
CA GLU A 46 -45.87 -2.05 -7.39
C GLU A 46 -45.07 -0.77 -7.63
N LYS A 47 -44.97 -0.30 -8.87
CA LYS A 47 -44.14 0.84 -9.24
C LYS A 47 -44.42 2.10 -8.40
N GLN A 48 -45.68 2.34 -8.05
CA GLN A 48 -46.05 3.48 -7.21
C GLN A 48 -45.46 3.35 -5.79
N LEU A 49 -45.45 2.15 -5.22
CA LEU A 49 -44.84 1.87 -3.90
C LEU A 49 -43.33 1.95 -3.94
N GLU A 50 -42.70 1.55 -5.06
CA GLU A 50 -41.26 1.69 -5.27
C GLU A 50 -40.85 3.17 -5.30
N ASP A 51 -41.59 4.05 -6.01
CA ASP A 51 -41.31 5.49 -6.05
C ASP A 51 -41.46 6.12 -4.63
N GLN A 52 -42.43 5.69 -3.86
CA GLN A 52 -42.62 6.13 -2.47
C GLN A 52 -41.44 5.65 -1.58
N PHE A 53 -40.99 4.42 -1.78
CA PHE A 53 -39.88 3.85 -1.07
C PHE A 53 -38.59 4.64 -1.34
N ILE A 54 -38.33 4.95 -2.60
CA ILE A 54 -37.17 5.75 -3.02
C ILE A 54 -37.23 7.15 -2.41
N ALA A 55 -38.40 7.80 -2.40
CA ALA A 55 -38.58 9.12 -1.80
C ALA A 55 -38.25 9.12 -0.29
N LEU A 56 -38.70 8.11 0.45
CA LEU A 56 -38.40 7.96 1.88
C LEU A 56 -36.89 7.68 2.11
N ALA A 57 -36.26 6.85 1.28
CA ALA A 57 -34.83 6.58 1.35
C ALA A 57 -33.99 7.85 1.06
N LEU A 58 -34.39 8.66 0.08
CA LEU A 58 -33.77 9.97 -0.18
C LEU A 58 -33.91 10.91 1.02
N ASN A 59 -35.07 10.94 1.70
CA ASN A 59 -35.21 11.75 2.92
C ASN A 59 -34.24 11.30 4.02
N VAL A 60 -33.98 10.00 4.18
CA VAL A 60 -32.96 9.52 5.11
C VAL A 60 -31.58 9.97 4.67
N LEU A 61 -31.25 9.95 3.36
CA LEU A 61 -29.99 10.47 2.82
C LEU A 61 -29.83 11.97 3.10
N PHE A 62 -30.86 12.77 2.91
CA PHE A 62 -30.84 14.22 3.10
C PHE A 62 -30.73 14.63 4.57
N TYR A 63 -31.52 14.01 5.44
CA TYR A 63 -31.77 14.49 6.81
C TYR A 63 -31.23 13.56 7.89
N GLY A 64 -30.75 12.37 7.55
CA GLY A 64 -30.12 11.45 8.49
C GLY A 64 -28.73 11.92 8.89
N ASP A 65 -28.25 11.42 10.01
CA ASP A 65 -26.84 11.56 10.41
C ASP A 65 -25.92 10.68 9.54
N PHE A 66 -24.62 10.80 9.76
CA PHE A 66 -23.59 10.04 9.02
C PHE A 66 -23.88 8.52 9.02
N GLN A 67 -24.26 7.97 10.18
CA GLN A 67 -24.54 6.54 10.31
C GLN A 67 -25.76 6.12 9.48
N LEU A 68 -26.81 6.90 9.50
CA LEU A 68 -28.02 6.64 8.72
C LEU A 68 -27.79 6.76 7.22
N ARG A 69 -26.99 7.74 6.79
CA ARG A 69 -26.55 7.88 5.39
C ARG A 69 -25.76 6.66 4.91
N TRP A 70 -24.90 6.12 5.79
CA TRP A 70 -24.17 4.90 5.51
C TRP A 70 -25.06 3.66 5.40
N GLU A 71 -26.09 3.57 6.25
CA GLU A 71 -27.03 2.44 6.25
C GLU A 71 -27.98 2.49 5.06
N VAL A 72 -28.48 3.67 4.69
CA VAL A 72 -29.41 3.84 3.55
C VAL A 72 -28.75 3.51 2.21
N ASN A 73 -27.41 3.60 2.10
CA ASN A 73 -26.67 3.13 0.93
C ASN A 73 -27.04 1.68 0.59
N LYS A 74 -27.04 0.78 1.58
CA LYS A 74 -27.42 -0.62 1.38
C LYS A 74 -28.84 -0.79 0.87
N ILE A 75 -29.73 0.11 1.27
CA ILE A 75 -31.13 0.13 0.82
C ILE A 75 -31.19 0.45 -0.68
N PHE A 76 -30.49 1.50 -1.13
CA PHE A 76 -30.45 1.87 -2.55
C PHE A 76 -29.91 0.77 -3.43
N VAL A 77 -28.85 0.08 -3.00
CA VAL A 77 -28.25 -1.05 -3.76
C VAL A 77 -29.26 -2.18 -3.95
N VAL A 78 -30.05 -2.50 -2.92
CA VAL A 78 -31.06 -3.58 -2.99
C VAL A 78 -32.26 -3.19 -3.85
N ILE A 79 -32.69 -1.92 -3.87
CA ILE A 79 -33.74 -1.44 -4.75
C ILE A 79 -33.36 -1.63 -6.22
N GLY A 80 -32.07 -1.41 -6.56
CA GLY A 80 -31.55 -1.64 -7.91
C GLY A 80 -31.58 -0.38 -8.78
N THR A 81 -31.71 -0.57 -10.10
CA THR A 81 -31.49 0.48 -11.10
C THR A 81 -32.48 1.63 -11.10
N SER A 82 -33.68 1.47 -10.51
CA SER A 82 -34.69 2.52 -10.42
C SER A 82 -34.25 3.74 -9.61
N VAL A 83 -33.28 3.59 -8.73
CA VAL A 83 -32.74 4.70 -7.93
C VAL A 83 -31.73 5.57 -8.70
N ILE A 84 -31.18 5.09 -9.83
CA ILE A 84 -30.10 5.78 -10.56
C ILE A 84 -30.51 7.20 -10.96
N LYS A 85 -31.65 7.36 -11.63
CA LYS A 85 -32.11 8.68 -12.07
C LYS A 85 -32.40 9.66 -10.92
N PRO A 86 -33.10 9.26 -9.84
CA PRO A 86 -33.25 10.09 -8.64
C PRO A 86 -31.91 10.51 -8.02
N LEU A 87 -30.94 9.59 -7.91
CA LEU A 87 -29.64 9.89 -7.33
C LEU A 87 -28.78 10.80 -8.24
N ILE A 88 -28.84 10.62 -9.56
CA ILE A 88 -28.16 11.53 -10.50
C ILE A 88 -28.70 12.97 -10.35
N LYS A 89 -30.01 13.14 -10.15
CA LYS A 89 -30.58 14.48 -9.89
C LYS A 89 -30.02 15.09 -8.61
N VAL A 90 -29.88 14.32 -7.54
CA VAL A 90 -29.25 14.78 -6.29
C VAL A 90 -27.79 15.16 -6.54
N LEU A 91 -27.07 14.36 -7.32
CA LEU A 91 -25.66 14.58 -7.63
C LEU A 91 -25.43 15.87 -8.44
N GLU A 92 -26.32 16.17 -9.39
CA GLU A 92 -26.22 17.33 -10.28
C GLU A 92 -26.76 18.64 -9.67
N ASP A 93 -27.50 18.59 -8.57
CA ASP A 93 -28.04 19.78 -7.92
C ASP A 93 -26.95 20.44 -7.06
N GLU A 94 -26.48 21.61 -7.52
CA GLU A 94 -25.44 22.42 -6.86
C GLU A 94 -25.88 23.01 -5.52
N ASN A 95 -27.19 23.07 -5.24
CA ASN A 95 -27.73 23.55 -3.95
C ASN A 95 -27.73 22.45 -2.88
N VAL A 96 -27.45 21.20 -3.25
CA VAL A 96 -27.35 20.09 -2.30
C VAL A 96 -26.00 20.13 -1.61
N ASP A 97 -26.03 19.91 -0.31
CA ASP A 97 -24.85 19.85 0.56
C ASP A 97 -23.79 18.88 0.01
N LEU A 98 -22.51 19.30 0.10
CA LEU A 98 -21.37 18.55 -0.41
C LEU A 98 -21.30 17.12 0.16
N GLU A 99 -21.60 16.97 1.44
CA GLU A 99 -21.60 15.66 2.10
C GLU A 99 -22.65 14.72 1.51
N ILE A 100 -23.83 15.24 1.19
CA ILE A 100 -24.92 14.45 0.55
C ILE A 100 -24.52 14.04 -0.85
N ARG A 101 -23.93 14.96 -1.63
CA ARG A 101 -23.39 14.66 -2.97
C ARG A 101 -22.25 13.63 -2.91
N TRP A 102 -21.42 13.68 -1.88
CA TRP A 102 -20.38 12.68 -1.61
C TRP A 102 -20.98 11.27 -1.39
N PHE A 103 -21.99 11.15 -0.50
CA PHE A 103 -22.68 9.88 -0.30
C PHE A 103 -23.36 9.41 -1.59
N THR A 104 -23.93 10.32 -2.37
CA THR A 104 -24.59 10.02 -3.65
C THR A 104 -23.60 9.44 -4.66
N CYS A 105 -22.38 9.99 -4.79
CA CYS A 105 -21.31 9.41 -5.60
C CYS A 105 -20.98 7.97 -5.19
N ARG A 106 -20.84 7.72 -3.88
CA ARG A 106 -20.60 6.38 -3.35
C ARG A 106 -21.71 5.40 -3.66
N ILE A 107 -22.96 5.83 -3.53
CA ILE A 107 -24.12 4.98 -3.84
C ILE A 107 -24.11 4.64 -5.33
N LEU A 108 -23.92 5.64 -6.17
CA LEU A 108 -23.90 5.47 -7.63
C LEU A 108 -22.75 4.54 -8.10
N ALA A 109 -21.61 4.56 -7.42
CA ALA A 109 -20.49 3.67 -7.74
C ALA A 109 -20.81 2.16 -7.63
N GLU A 110 -21.87 1.79 -6.89
CA GLU A 110 -22.34 0.40 -6.83
C GLU A 110 -23.12 -0.04 -8.10
N PHE A 111 -23.44 0.91 -8.99
CA PHE A 111 -24.23 0.65 -10.19
C PHE A 111 -23.35 0.72 -11.44
N ASN A 112 -23.12 -0.43 -12.04
CA ASN A 112 -22.41 -0.51 -13.32
C ASN A 112 -23.36 -0.16 -14.49
N SER A 113 -23.56 1.16 -14.71
CA SER A 113 -24.50 1.68 -15.71
C SER A 113 -23.85 2.81 -16.53
N PRO A 114 -24.06 2.84 -17.88
CA PRO A 114 -23.57 3.93 -18.71
C PRO A 114 -24.08 5.32 -18.26
N GLU A 115 -25.32 5.41 -17.75
CA GLU A 115 -25.88 6.67 -17.24
C GLU A 115 -25.09 7.17 -16.03
N VAL A 116 -24.69 6.26 -15.13
CA VAL A 116 -23.89 6.59 -13.94
C VAL A 116 -22.48 7.03 -14.35
N ILE A 117 -21.84 6.30 -15.23
CA ILE A 117 -20.49 6.65 -15.74
C ILE A 117 -20.52 8.04 -16.38
N PHE A 118 -21.54 8.34 -17.21
CA PHE A 118 -21.69 9.65 -17.82
C PHE A 118 -21.85 10.77 -16.79
N ALA A 119 -22.70 10.57 -15.78
CA ALA A 119 -22.92 11.55 -14.72
C ALA A 119 -21.65 11.81 -13.89
N LEU A 120 -20.90 10.76 -13.55
CA LEU A 120 -19.63 10.88 -12.81
C LEU A 120 -18.54 11.56 -13.65
N ILE A 121 -18.46 11.27 -14.95
CA ILE A 121 -17.55 11.97 -15.87
C ILE A 121 -17.88 13.47 -15.93
N LYS A 122 -19.16 13.81 -16.06
CA LYS A 122 -19.61 15.21 -16.04
C LYS A 122 -19.28 15.88 -14.71
N LEU A 123 -19.43 15.18 -13.58
CA LEU A 123 -19.05 15.70 -12.27
C LEU A 123 -17.55 15.95 -12.18
N LEU A 124 -16.71 15.01 -12.63
CA LEU A 124 -15.25 15.15 -12.69
C LEU A 124 -14.82 16.40 -13.47
N GLN A 125 -15.53 16.74 -14.56
CA GLN A 125 -15.19 17.84 -15.44
C GLN A 125 -15.64 19.22 -14.95
N ASN A 126 -16.74 19.31 -14.21
CA ASN A 126 -17.42 20.58 -13.95
C ASN A 126 -17.53 20.92 -12.45
N SER A 127 -16.90 20.15 -11.58
CA SER A 127 -17.03 20.33 -10.14
C SER A 127 -15.79 20.86 -9.47
N GLU A 128 -15.94 21.31 -8.25
CA GLU A 128 -14.84 21.63 -7.35
C GLU A 128 -13.93 20.38 -7.12
N GLU A 129 -12.68 20.63 -6.75
CA GLU A 129 -11.64 19.60 -6.62
C GLU A 129 -12.09 18.38 -5.78
N GLU A 130 -12.80 18.64 -4.69
CA GLU A 130 -13.26 17.57 -3.78
C GLU A 130 -14.27 16.63 -4.45
N LEU A 131 -15.25 17.17 -5.19
CA LEU A 131 -16.21 16.36 -5.95
C LEU A 131 -15.59 15.66 -7.14
N ALA A 132 -14.61 16.29 -7.80
CA ALA A 132 -13.87 15.67 -8.89
C ALA A 132 -13.06 14.46 -8.39
N LEU A 133 -12.48 14.53 -7.19
CA LEU A 133 -11.81 13.40 -6.54
C LEU A 133 -12.83 12.28 -6.22
N MET A 134 -14.00 12.61 -5.67
CA MET A 134 -15.05 11.64 -5.39
C MET A 134 -15.55 10.94 -6.65
N ALA A 135 -15.74 11.68 -7.73
CA ALA A 135 -16.12 11.10 -9.03
C ALA A 135 -15.02 10.15 -9.56
N THR A 136 -13.75 10.52 -9.36
CA THR A 136 -12.60 9.70 -9.73
C THR A 136 -12.60 8.35 -8.99
N GLU A 137 -12.80 8.38 -7.66
CA GLU A 137 -12.89 7.17 -6.83
C GLU A 137 -14.10 6.30 -7.21
N ALA A 138 -15.26 6.92 -7.47
CA ALA A 138 -16.47 6.23 -7.91
C ALA A 138 -16.27 5.54 -9.26
N LEU A 139 -15.64 6.21 -10.23
CA LEU A 139 -15.31 5.63 -11.54
C LEU A 139 -14.32 4.46 -11.41
N ALA A 140 -13.33 4.60 -10.53
CA ALA A 140 -12.39 3.52 -10.23
C ALA A 140 -13.10 2.30 -9.60
N GLN A 141 -14.06 2.51 -8.72
CA GLN A 141 -14.86 1.45 -8.10
C GLN A 141 -15.75 0.73 -9.13
N ILE A 142 -16.38 1.45 -10.07
CA ILE A 142 -17.13 0.87 -11.18
C ILE A 142 -16.24 -0.08 -12.01
N GLY A 143 -14.97 0.28 -12.20
CA GLY A 143 -13.98 -0.61 -12.76
C GLY A 143 -13.98 -0.65 -14.29
N VAL A 144 -13.95 -1.86 -14.85
CA VAL A 144 -13.65 -2.11 -16.28
C VAL A 144 -14.52 -1.31 -17.25
N THR A 145 -15.81 -1.20 -16.97
CA THR A 145 -16.76 -0.49 -17.84
C THR A 145 -16.53 1.02 -17.92
N ALA A 146 -15.81 1.61 -16.94
CA ALA A 146 -15.45 3.02 -16.97
C ALA A 146 -14.17 3.30 -17.79
N ILE A 147 -13.36 2.26 -18.14
CA ILE A 147 -12.04 2.44 -18.75
C ILE A 147 -12.12 3.22 -20.08
N GLU A 148 -13.06 2.89 -20.94
CA GLU A 148 -13.20 3.56 -22.24
C GLU A 148 -13.47 5.07 -22.06
N SER A 149 -14.44 5.42 -21.20
CA SER A 149 -14.78 6.81 -20.90
C SER A 149 -13.63 7.57 -20.27
N LEU A 150 -12.91 6.95 -19.33
CA LEU A 150 -11.71 7.51 -18.72
C LEU A 150 -10.60 7.70 -19.75
N THR A 151 -10.37 6.72 -20.63
CA THR A 151 -9.32 6.80 -21.66
C THR A 151 -9.56 7.97 -22.61
N ASN A 152 -10.81 8.21 -22.98
CA ASN A 152 -11.18 9.36 -23.84
C ASN A 152 -10.83 10.70 -23.17
N LEU A 153 -10.94 10.80 -21.87
CA LEU A 153 -10.58 12.01 -21.11
C LEU A 153 -9.08 12.28 -21.02
N LEU A 154 -8.21 11.31 -21.32
CA LEU A 154 -6.75 11.55 -21.35
C LEU A 154 -6.33 12.60 -22.39
N ASN A 155 -7.17 12.85 -23.39
CA ASN A 155 -6.94 13.90 -24.38
C ASN A 155 -7.05 15.33 -23.79
N HIS A 156 -7.60 15.46 -22.59
CA HIS A 156 -7.80 16.73 -21.89
C HIS A 156 -6.75 16.89 -20.78
N PRO A 157 -5.73 17.75 -20.96
CA PRO A 157 -4.61 17.86 -20.01
C PRO A 157 -5.04 18.17 -18.56
N GLU A 158 -6.11 18.95 -18.41
CA GLU A 158 -6.67 19.38 -17.13
C GLU A 158 -7.20 18.22 -16.27
N TYR A 159 -7.65 17.13 -16.88
CA TYR A 159 -8.22 15.98 -16.15
C TYR A 159 -7.27 14.79 -16.06
N ARG A 160 -6.13 14.82 -16.78
CA ARG A 160 -5.23 13.66 -16.88
C ARG A 160 -4.80 13.08 -15.56
N LEU A 161 -4.49 13.92 -14.58
CA LEU A 161 -4.04 13.44 -13.26
C LEU A 161 -5.11 12.61 -12.57
N LEU A 162 -6.36 13.12 -12.55
CA LEU A 162 -7.49 12.41 -11.97
C LEU A 162 -7.80 11.11 -12.73
N VAL A 163 -7.80 11.19 -14.06
CA VAL A 163 -8.08 10.04 -14.93
C VAL A 163 -7.03 8.94 -14.77
N VAL A 164 -5.74 9.28 -14.74
CA VAL A 164 -4.67 8.31 -14.55
C VAL A 164 -4.74 7.69 -13.16
N THR A 165 -5.12 8.47 -12.14
CA THR A 165 -5.34 7.96 -10.80
C THR A 165 -6.47 6.93 -10.77
N ALA A 166 -7.61 7.21 -11.42
CA ALA A 166 -8.72 6.26 -11.54
C ALA A 166 -8.29 4.97 -12.28
N LEU A 167 -7.64 5.11 -13.43
CA LEU A 167 -7.16 3.97 -14.24
C LEU A 167 -6.17 3.09 -13.46
N ALA A 168 -5.28 3.70 -12.66
CA ALA A 168 -4.33 2.99 -11.81
C ALA A 168 -5.02 2.20 -10.69
N GLN A 169 -6.10 2.73 -10.12
CA GLN A 169 -6.87 2.07 -9.05
C GLN A 169 -7.71 0.89 -9.56
N ILE A 170 -8.15 0.91 -10.82
CA ILE A 170 -8.94 -0.18 -11.42
C ILE A 170 -8.17 -1.50 -11.45
N ARG A 171 -6.85 -1.47 -11.61
CA ARG A 171 -5.96 -2.66 -11.58
C ARG A 171 -6.41 -3.79 -12.51
N HIS A 172 -6.88 -3.46 -13.71
CA HIS A 172 -7.31 -4.42 -14.72
C HIS A 172 -6.44 -4.32 -15.99
N PRO A 173 -6.09 -5.43 -16.66
CA PRO A 173 -5.22 -5.39 -17.85
C PRO A 173 -5.71 -4.48 -18.99
N GLU A 174 -6.99 -4.23 -19.09
CA GLU A 174 -7.55 -3.30 -20.07
C GLU A 174 -7.12 -1.84 -19.85
N THR A 175 -6.59 -1.48 -18.67
CA THR A 175 -6.02 -0.14 -18.43
C THR A 175 -4.64 0.05 -19.04
N ILE A 176 -3.92 -1.04 -19.39
CA ILE A 176 -2.54 -0.98 -19.88
C ILE A 176 -2.38 -0.06 -21.10
N PRO A 177 -3.22 -0.15 -22.15
CA PRO A 177 -3.08 0.74 -23.31
C PRO A 177 -3.20 2.23 -22.94
N ALA A 178 -4.13 2.57 -22.07
CA ALA A 178 -4.33 3.94 -21.60
C ALA A 178 -3.15 4.45 -20.76
N LEU A 179 -2.65 3.63 -19.83
CA LEU A 179 -1.49 3.95 -19.01
C LEU A 179 -0.23 4.13 -19.86
N LEU A 180 -0.01 3.31 -20.89
CA LEU A 180 1.12 3.43 -21.81
C LEU A 180 1.11 4.75 -22.62
N GLN A 181 -0.06 5.36 -22.85
CA GLN A 181 -0.15 6.65 -23.54
C GLN A 181 0.46 7.80 -22.74
N VAL A 182 0.48 7.69 -21.40
CA VAL A 182 0.84 8.78 -20.49
C VAL A 182 2.19 8.60 -19.78
N VAL A 183 2.91 7.53 -20.07
CA VAL A 183 4.26 7.30 -19.48
C VAL A 183 5.28 8.35 -19.88
N LYS A 184 4.99 9.15 -20.92
CA LYS A 184 5.81 10.29 -21.40
C LYS A 184 5.11 11.64 -21.21
N ASP A 185 4.10 11.72 -20.33
CA ASP A 185 3.41 12.97 -20.05
C ASP A 185 4.37 14.06 -19.54
N GLN A 186 4.05 15.33 -19.78
CA GLN A 186 4.86 16.45 -19.30
C GLN A 186 4.91 16.53 -17.77
N GLN A 187 3.83 16.14 -17.09
CA GLN A 187 3.73 16.17 -15.64
C GLN A 187 4.36 14.91 -15.03
N PRO A 188 5.41 15.04 -14.18
CA PRO A 188 6.07 13.91 -13.54
C PRO A 188 5.13 13.04 -12.67
N ALA A 189 4.13 13.65 -12.04
CA ALA A 189 3.16 12.94 -11.22
C ALA A 189 2.36 11.91 -12.05
N ILE A 190 1.92 12.31 -13.25
CA ILE A 190 1.20 11.43 -14.18
C ILE A 190 2.09 10.27 -14.62
N ARG A 191 3.35 10.55 -15.02
CA ARG A 191 4.30 9.51 -15.39
C ARG A 191 4.54 8.52 -14.25
N ALA A 192 4.75 9.04 -13.02
CA ALA A 192 5.00 8.19 -11.85
C ALA A 192 3.84 7.24 -11.54
N ILE A 193 2.60 7.75 -11.54
CA ILE A 193 1.40 6.93 -11.32
C ILE A 193 1.25 5.86 -12.42
N ALA A 194 1.49 6.24 -13.69
CA ALA A 194 1.41 5.28 -14.80
C ALA A 194 2.47 4.17 -14.68
N ILE A 195 3.72 4.51 -14.34
CA ILE A 195 4.82 3.57 -14.15
C ILE A 195 4.54 2.63 -12.96
N GLU A 196 4.07 3.16 -11.84
CA GLU A 196 3.68 2.36 -10.66
C GLU A 196 2.56 1.36 -11.02
N ALA A 197 1.49 1.84 -11.65
CA ALA A 197 0.35 1.01 -12.03
C ALA A 197 0.76 -0.10 -13.02
N LEU A 198 1.53 0.25 -14.05
CA LEU A 198 2.04 -0.70 -15.05
C LEU A 198 2.91 -1.79 -14.39
N GLY A 199 3.70 -1.45 -13.36
CA GLY A 199 4.54 -2.39 -12.63
C GLY A 199 3.80 -3.57 -12.00
N SER A 200 2.48 -3.46 -11.81
CA SER A 200 1.64 -4.53 -11.26
C SER A 200 1.22 -5.59 -12.30
N PHE A 201 1.46 -5.36 -13.59
CA PHE A 201 1.01 -6.25 -14.67
C PHE A 201 2.15 -7.05 -15.29
N HIS A 202 1.83 -8.26 -15.78
CA HIS A 202 2.73 -9.14 -16.52
C HIS A 202 2.41 -9.08 -18.03
N ASP A 203 2.77 -7.95 -18.66
CA ASP A 203 2.59 -7.73 -20.10
C ASP A 203 3.96 -7.44 -20.73
N GLN A 204 4.22 -7.98 -21.92
CA GLN A 204 5.51 -7.86 -22.64
C GLN A 204 5.85 -6.43 -23.06
N ARG A 205 4.87 -5.55 -23.16
CA ARG A 205 5.05 -4.13 -23.51
C ARG A 205 5.63 -3.30 -22.37
N ILE A 206 5.53 -3.78 -21.12
CA ILE A 206 5.85 -3.01 -19.93
C ILE A 206 7.36 -2.95 -19.62
N PRO A 207 8.14 -4.05 -19.63
CA PRO A 207 9.55 -4.00 -19.25
C PRO A 207 10.39 -2.96 -20.01
N PRO A 208 10.26 -2.79 -21.34
CA PRO A 208 11.01 -1.75 -22.04
C PRO A 208 10.68 -0.34 -21.54
N VAL A 209 9.41 -0.07 -21.22
CA VAL A 209 8.94 1.22 -20.70
C VAL A 209 9.51 1.48 -19.30
N LEU A 210 9.52 0.48 -18.43
CA LEU A 210 10.11 0.58 -17.09
C LEU A 210 11.62 0.84 -17.16
N ILE A 211 12.33 0.19 -18.09
CA ILE A 211 13.77 0.40 -18.31
C ILE A 211 14.04 1.84 -18.78
N GLU A 212 13.24 2.35 -19.71
CA GLU A 212 13.35 3.75 -20.16
C GLU A 212 13.11 4.72 -19.00
N ALA A 213 12.11 4.45 -18.14
CA ALA A 213 11.75 5.26 -16.99
C ALA A 213 12.84 5.33 -15.89
N LEU A 214 13.82 4.42 -15.88
CA LEU A 214 15.01 4.52 -15.00
C LEU A 214 15.87 5.76 -15.29
N GLN A 215 15.73 6.37 -16.46
CA GLN A 215 16.48 7.55 -16.88
C GLN A 215 15.62 8.82 -16.84
N ASP A 216 14.40 8.78 -16.25
CA ASP A 216 13.53 9.95 -16.16
C ASP A 216 14.21 11.09 -15.37
N LEU A 217 13.96 12.31 -15.78
CA LEU A 217 14.47 13.51 -15.09
C LEU A 217 13.96 13.60 -13.64
N ASN A 218 12.75 13.12 -13.38
CA ASN A 218 12.15 13.15 -12.04
C ASN A 218 12.48 11.90 -11.22
N ALA A 219 13.00 12.12 -10.02
CA ALA A 219 13.41 11.04 -9.12
C ALA A 219 12.26 10.11 -8.71
N THR A 220 11.01 10.62 -8.59
CA THR A 220 9.87 9.78 -8.24
C THR A 220 9.59 8.77 -9.35
N VAL A 221 9.65 9.18 -10.62
CA VAL A 221 9.47 8.27 -11.76
C VAL A 221 10.56 7.19 -11.80
N ARG A 222 11.84 7.58 -11.61
CA ARG A 222 12.94 6.61 -11.53
C ARG A 222 12.74 5.62 -10.39
N LYS A 223 12.31 6.12 -9.21
CA LYS A 223 12.03 5.31 -8.04
C LYS A 223 10.93 4.27 -8.33
N GLU A 224 9.81 4.67 -8.89
CA GLU A 224 8.72 3.75 -9.24
C GLU A 224 9.15 2.72 -10.30
N ALA A 225 9.98 3.11 -11.27
CA ALA A 225 10.55 2.19 -12.26
C ALA A 225 11.44 1.12 -11.59
N VAL A 226 12.31 1.51 -10.66
CA VAL A 226 13.15 0.58 -9.87
C VAL A 226 12.30 -0.40 -9.07
N ILE A 227 11.25 0.09 -8.41
CA ILE A 227 10.33 -0.74 -7.61
C ILE A 227 9.62 -1.74 -8.52
N SER A 228 9.06 -1.27 -9.63
CA SER A 228 8.31 -2.07 -10.61
C SER A 228 9.16 -3.18 -11.24
N LEU A 229 10.40 -2.87 -11.64
CA LEU A 229 11.34 -3.87 -12.14
C LEU A 229 11.75 -4.88 -11.05
N GLY A 230 11.76 -4.47 -9.79
CA GLY A 230 12.00 -5.36 -8.65
C GLY A 230 10.94 -6.44 -8.46
N PHE A 231 9.73 -6.24 -8.94
CA PHE A 231 8.68 -7.26 -8.98
C PHE A 231 8.81 -8.23 -10.15
N ARG A 232 9.68 -7.92 -11.11
CA ARG A 232 9.95 -8.73 -12.31
C ARG A 232 11.25 -9.51 -12.20
N ALA A 233 11.49 -10.09 -11.04
CA ALA A 233 12.67 -10.94 -10.80
C ALA A 233 12.73 -12.15 -11.77
N ASP A 234 11.61 -12.57 -12.35
CA ASP A 234 11.49 -13.54 -13.43
C ASP A 234 12.32 -13.14 -14.67
N LEU A 235 12.38 -11.85 -14.99
CA LEU A 235 13.13 -11.30 -16.14
C LEU A 235 14.57 -10.91 -15.81
N CYS A 236 15.02 -11.16 -14.59
CA CYS A 236 16.31 -10.67 -14.11
C CYS A 236 17.50 -11.10 -14.98
N GLN A 237 17.52 -12.38 -15.42
CA GLN A 237 18.58 -12.91 -16.28
C GLN A 237 18.40 -12.51 -17.75
N GLU A 238 17.17 -12.61 -18.25
CA GLU A 238 16.84 -12.32 -19.64
C GLU A 238 17.16 -10.87 -20.04
N LEU A 239 16.84 -9.93 -19.16
CA LEU A 239 17.03 -8.50 -19.39
C LEU A 239 18.30 -7.92 -18.72
N ASN A 240 19.13 -8.75 -18.07
CA ASN A 240 20.30 -8.27 -17.30
C ASN A 240 19.93 -7.16 -16.29
N LEU A 241 18.81 -7.30 -15.58
CA LEU A 241 18.26 -6.22 -14.73
C LEU A 241 19.24 -5.73 -13.66
N VAL A 242 20.13 -6.59 -13.16
CA VAL A 242 21.17 -6.17 -12.19
C VAL A 242 22.07 -5.11 -12.78
N GLU A 243 22.55 -5.31 -14.01
CA GLU A 243 23.44 -4.37 -14.71
C GLU A 243 22.73 -3.04 -15.00
N ILE A 244 21.46 -3.12 -15.42
CA ILE A 244 20.65 -1.95 -15.78
C ILE A 244 20.28 -1.11 -14.56
N ILE A 245 20.00 -1.74 -13.41
CA ILE A 245 19.53 -1.07 -12.19
C ILE A 245 20.67 -0.58 -11.30
N SER A 246 21.82 -1.31 -11.27
CA SER A 246 22.92 -0.98 -10.37
C SER A 246 23.45 0.46 -10.46
N PRO A 247 23.50 1.14 -11.62
CA PRO A 247 23.92 2.53 -11.69
C PRO A 247 23.09 3.48 -10.83
N LEU A 248 21.82 3.16 -10.54
CA LEU A 248 20.95 3.99 -9.70
C LEU A 248 21.32 3.91 -8.21
N LEU A 249 22.26 3.06 -7.81
CA LEU A 249 22.89 3.15 -6.48
C LEU A 249 23.66 4.46 -6.27
N TYR A 250 24.01 5.14 -7.35
CA TYR A 250 24.72 6.44 -7.37
C TYR A 250 23.80 7.59 -7.81
N ASP A 251 22.47 7.41 -7.73
CA ASP A 251 21.51 8.46 -8.08
C ASP A 251 21.69 9.68 -7.16
N PHE A 252 21.45 10.87 -7.70
CA PHE A 252 21.47 12.12 -6.92
C PHE A 252 20.41 12.16 -5.83
N ASN A 253 19.32 11.40 -5.97
CA ASN A 253 18.26 11.27 -4.98
C ASN A 253 18.48 10.03 -4.12
N LEU A 254 18.67 10.23 -2.82
CA LEU A 254 18.92 9.13 -1.88
C LEU A 254 17.77 8.10 -1.81
N GLU A 255 16.54 8.52 -2.07
CA GLU A 255 15.41 7.59 -2.05
C GLU A 255 15.46 6.62 -3.24
N VAL A 256 15.92 7.09 -4.41
CA VAL A 256 16.20 6.21 -5.55
C VAL A 256 17.32 5.22 -5.20
N CYS A 257 18.42 5.68 -4.57
CA CYS A 257 19.49 4.79 -4.11
C CYS A 257 19.00 3.70 -3.15
N ARG A 258 18.15 4.07 -2.17
CA ARG A 258 17.53 3.15 -1.19
C ARG A 258 16.67 2.08 -1.86
N GLN A 259 15.80 2.51 -2.76
CA GLN A 259 14.92 1.58 -3.49
C GLN A 259 15.73 0.66 -4.39
N THR A 260 16.78 1.19 -5.03
CA THR A 260 17.74 0.40 -5.83
C THR A 260 18.41 -0.66 -4.98
N ALA A 261 18.91 -0.30 -3.79
CA ALA A 261 19.53 -1.25 -2.88
C ALA A 261 18.55 -2.35 -2.45
N SER A 262 17.32 -1.98 -2.11
CA SER A 262 16.27 -2.92 -1.73
C SER A 262 15.89 -3.87 -2.88
N THR A 263 15.79 -3.34 -4.10
CA THR A 263 15.49 -4.11 -5.32
C THR A 263 16.59 -5.11 -5.64
N LEU A 264 17.86 -4.68 -5.64
CA LEU A 264 19.00 -5.56 -5.87
C LEU A 264 19.11 -6.68 -4.81
N ALA A 265 18.82 -6.36 -3.54
CA ALA A 265 18.81 -7.35 -2.47
C ALA A 265 17.76 -8.46 -2.71
N ARG A 266 16.59 -8.12 -3.28
CA ARG A 266 15.53 -9.08 -3.65
C ARG A 266 15.95 -10.02 -4.78
N MET A 267 16.81 -9.57 -5.70
CA MET A 267 17.31 -10.38 -6.81
C MET A 267 18.21 -11.52 -6.35
N LYS A 268 18.86 -11.40 -5.20
CA LYS A 268 19.69 -12.43 -4.52
C LYS A 268 20.81 -13.02 -5.38
N SER A 269 21.20 -12.37 -6.50
CA SER A 269 22.32 -12.77 -7.31
C SER A 269 23.64 -12.29 -6.72
N ASP A 270 24.71 -13.03 -6.91
CA ASP A 270 26.04 -12.61 -6.42
C ASP A 270 26.45 -11.26 -7.04
N GLN A 271 26.11 -11.01 -8.29
CA GLN A 271 26.36 -9.75 -8.99
C GLN A 271 25.64 -8.57 -8.29
N ALA A 272 24.37 -8.75 -7.90
CA ALA A 272 23.63 -7.72 -7.15
C ALA A 272 24.25 -7.44 -5.77
N ILE A 273 24.65 -8.50 -5.07
CA ILE A 273 25.30 -8.38 -3.75
C ILE A 273 26.69 -7.71 -3.86
N GLN A 274 27.45 -7.99 -4.92
CA GLN A 274 28.70 -7.30 -5.22
C GLN A 274 28.49 -5.80 -5.50
N ALA A 275 27.48 -5.44 -6.29
CA ALA A 275 27.13 -4.04 -6.56
C ALA A 275 26.79 -3.27 -5.27
N LEU A 276 26.01 -3.87 -4.37
CA LEU A 276 25.72 -3.27 -3.06
C LEU A 276 27.00 -3.04 -2.24
N ASN A 277 27.89 -4.02 -2.22
CA ASN A 277 29.14 -3.91 -1.47
C ASN A 277 30.08 -2.85 -2.05
N GLN A 278 30.16 -2.70 -3.36
CA GLN A 278 30.98 -1.66 -4.00
C GLN A 278 30.60 -0.25 -3.50
N VAL A 279 29.30 0.04 -3.38
CA VAL A 279 28.85 1.32 -2.84
C VAL A 279 29.07 1.41 -1.32
N LEU A 280 28.86 0.32 -0.59
CA LEU A 280 29.05 0.27 0.86
C LEU A 280 30.48 0.62 1.27
N ILE A 281 31.48 0.08 0.56
CA ILE A 281 32.89 0.29 0.90
C ILE A 281 33.44 1.64 0.44
N SER A 282 32.72 2.41 -0.34
CA SER A 282 33.13 3.72 -0.81
C SER A 282 33.16 4.74 0.34
N GLU A 283 34.23 5.52 0.43
CA GLU A 283 34.40 6.54 1.47
C GLU A 283 33.43 7.72 1.29
N VAL A 284 33.01 7.98 0.05
CA VAL A 284 32.07 9.07 -0.24
C VAL A 284 30.60 8.71 -0.01
N THR A 285 30.32 7.43 0.31
CA THR A 285 28.93 7.01 0.57
C THR A 285 28.41 7.59 1.88
N PRO A 286 27.28 8.34 1.85
CA PRO A 286 26.69 8.91 3.06
C PRO A 286 26.32 7.82 4.08
N THR A 287 26.51 8.12 5.37
CA THR A 287 26.23 7.17 6.46
C THR A 287 24.81 6.61 6.41
N ASN A 288 23.82 7.43 6.09
CA ASN A 288 22.44 6.98 5.97
C ASN A 288 22.28 5.92 4.87
N LEU A 289 22.93 6.11 3.72
CA LEU A 289 22.89 5.13 2.63
C LEU A 289 23.68 3.87 3.01
N LYS A 290 24.83 3.98 3.70
CA LYS A 290 25.55 2.81 4.23
C LYS A 290 24.63 1.93 5.11
N LEU A 291 23.85 2.54 6.01
CA LEU A 291 22.90 1.80 6.85
C LEU A 291 21.84 1.08 6.03
N ASP A 292 21.32 1.71 4.97
CA ASP A 292 20.33 1.09 4.10
C ASP A 292 20.93 -0.03 3.25
N LEU A 293 22.18 0.11 2.78
CA LEU A 293 22.94 -0.96 2.09
C LEU A 293 23.18 -2.17 3.02
N LEU A 294 23.55 -1.94 4.28
CA LEU A 294 23.75 -3.01 5.28
C LEU A 294 22.42 -3.77 5.53
N LYS A 295 21.31 -3.06 5.64
CA LYS A 295 19.98 -3.68 5.74
C LYS A 295 19.67 -4.50 4.49
N ALA A 296 19.92 -3.96 3.29
CA ALA A 296 19.70 -4.63 2.02
C ALA A 296 20.52 -5.94 1.93
N LEU A 297 21.81 -5.90 2.29
CA LEU A 297 22.67 -7.09 2.37
C LEU A 297 22.09 -8.14 3.34
N SER A 298 21.69 -7.73 4.54
CA SER A 298 21.08 -8.64 5.52
C SER A 298 19.80 -9.29 5.02
N TRP A 299 18.93 -8.52 4.34
CA TRP A 299 17.67 -9.01 3.78
C TRP A 299 17.82 -9.94 2.59
N SER A 300 18.94 -9.86 1.85
CA SER A 300 19.21 -10.76 0.73
C SER A 300 19.31 -12.22 1.14
N LYS A 301 19.66 -12.50 2.41
CA LYS A 301 19.80 -13.84 3.00
C LYS A 301 20.73 -14.77 2.19
N THR A 302 21.81 -14.20 1.64
CA THR A 302 22.86 -14.93 0.89
C THR A 302 24.11 -15.12 1.74
N LYS A 303 24.91 -16.15 1.42
CA LYS A 303 26.22 -16.37 2.10
C LYS A 303 27.20 -15.25 1.80
N LEU A 304 27.22 -14.77 0.55
CA LEU A 304 28.11 -13.68 0.12
C LEU A 304 27.82 -12.38 0.87
N ALA A 305 26.55 -12.07 1.12
CA ALA A 305 26.18 -10.90 1.91
C ALA A 305 26.72 -10.98 3.37
N LEU A 306 26.76 -12.17 3.98
CA LEU A 306 27.35 -12.33 5.30
C LEU A 306 28.86 -12.07 5.30
N VAL A 307 29.58 -12.45 4.23
CA VAL A 307 31.01 -12.13 4.07
C VAL A 307 31.20 -10.61 4.03
N TYR A 308 30.38 -9.89 3.28
CA TYR A 308 30.48 -8.43 3.19
C TYR A 308 30.05 -7.71 4.47
N LEU A 309 29.06 -8.25 5.19
CA LEU A 309 28.70 -7.74 6.51
C LEU A 309 29.85 -7.94 7.52
N GLU A 310 30.58 -9.08 7.45
CA GLU A 310 31.77 -9.31 8.28
C GLU A 310 32.86 -8.28 7.95
N GLN A 311 33.19 -8.09 6.68
CA GLN A 311 34.18 -7.11 6.25
C GLN A 311 33.85 -5.70 6.73
N ALA A 312 32.57 -5.29 6.59
CA ALA A 312 32.08 -4.00 7.06
C ALA A 312 32.16 -3.89 8.59
N LEU A 313 31.89 -4.97 9.35
CA LEU A 313 31.96 -4.99 10.80
C LEU A 313 33.37 -4.65 11.32
N PHE A 314 34.41 -5.09 10.64
CA PHE A 314 35.81 -4.80 11.02
C PHE A 314 36.31 -3.44 10.51
N ARG A 315 35.68 -2.87 9.49
CA ARG A 315 36.11 -1.62 8.84
C ARG A 315 35.45 -0.38 9.38
N GLU A 316 34.16 -0.48 9.72
CA GLU A 316 33.32 0.67 10.02
C GLU A 316 33.45 1.14 11.47
N ASN A 317 33.01 2.37 11.74
CA ASN A 317 33.00 2.94 13.08
C ASN A 317 31.98 2.25 14.01
N GLN A 318 32.13 2.49 15.31
CA GLN A 318 31.33 1.85 16.35
C GLN A 318 29.82 1.97 16.15
N SER A 319 29.30 3.11 15.66
CA SER A 319 27.86 3.30 15.44
C SER A 319 27.34 2.34 14.40
N ILE A 320 28.07 2.15 13.29
CA ILE A 320 27.73 1.22 12.23
C ILE A 320 27.95 -0.24 12.67
N GLN A 321 29.02 -0.52 13.44
CA GLN A 321 29.28 -1.85 14.01
C GLN A 321 28.10 -2.34 14.85
N VAL A 322 27.52 -1.48 15.71
CA VAL A 322 26.33 -1.80 16.50
C VAL A 322 25.16 -2.23 15.62
N GLU A 323 24.94 -1.53 14.51
CA GLU A 323 23.84 -1.90 13.59
C GLU A 323 24.15 -3.21 12.84
N ILE A 324 25.39 -3.44 12.39
CA ILE A 324 25.77 -4.70 11.75
C ILE A 324 25.56 -5.89 12.70
N ILE A 325 26.00 -5.77 13.96
CA ILE A 325 25.78 -6.80 14.99
C ILE A 325 24.28 -7.07 15.19
N ASN A 326 23.46 -6.02 15.22
CA ASN A 326 22.02 -6.13 15.31
C ASN A 326 21.41 -6.86 14.11
N LEU A 327 21.84 -6.53 12.90
CA LEU A 327 21.39 -7.16 11.66
C LEU A 327 21.76 -8.65 11.60
N LEU A 328 22.99 -9.00 12.03
CA LEU A 328 23.44 -10.40 12.13
C LEU A 328 22.58 -11.18 13.14
N GLY A 329 22.26 -10.61 14.30
CA GLY A 329 21.41 -11.23 15.30
C GLY A 329 19.98 -11.51 14.83
N ARG A 330 19.48 -10.73 13.87
CA ARG A 330 18.12 -10.86 13.31
C ARG A 330 18.01 -11.87 12.16
N ILE A 331 19.07 -12.61 11.84
CA ILE A 331 19.05 -13.62 10.78
C ILE A 331 18.12 -14.77 11.16
N THR A 332 17.05 -14.94 10.38
CA THR A 332 16.04 -15.97 10.59
C THR A 332 16.32 -17.27 9.83
N LYS A 333 17.05 -17.22 8.70
CA LYS A 333 17.36 -18.39 7.86
C LYS A 333 18.27 -19.38 8.59
N PRO A 334 17.79 -20.62 8.91
CA PRO A 334 18.56 -21.55 9.75
C PRO A 334 19.96 -21.85 9.20
N SER A 335 20.11 -21.98 7.88
CA SER A 335 21.38 -22.32 7.24
C SER A 335 22.44 -21.20 7.33
N LEU A 336 22.07 -19.98 7.69
CA LEU A 336 22.96 -18.82 7.82
C LEU A 336 23.31 -18.49 9.28
N LYS A 337 22.49 -18.95 10.25
CA LYS A 337 22.73 -18.66 11.67
C LYS A 337 24.11 -19.09 12.17
N PRO A 338 24.62 -20.31 11.85
CA PRO A 338 25.96 -20.71 12.31
C PRO A 338 27.07 -19.78 11.81
N GLN A 339 26.95 -19.29 10.58
CA GLN A 339 27.91 -18.34 10.02
C GLN A 339 27.81 -16.97 10.72
N ALA A 340 26.59 -16.47 10.98
CA ALA A 340 26.41 -15.23 11.71
C ALA A 340 27.00 -15.31 13.14
N VAL A 341 26.82 -16.44 13.84
CA VAL A 341 27.45 -16.67 15.14
C VAL A 341 28.97 -16.63 15.03
N LYS A 342 29.54 -17.33 14.04
CA LYS A 342 31.00 -17.32 13.82
C LYS A 342 31.55 -15.92 13.59
N ILE A 343 30.85 -15.09 12.82
CA ILE A 343 31.23 -13.68 12.56
C ILE A 343 31.26 -12.90 13.88
N LEU A 344 30.23 -13.01 14.72
CA LEU A 344 30.17 -12.29 15.99
C LEU A 344 31.23 -12.76 16.98
N LEU A 345 31.51 -14.07 17.03
CA LEU A 345 32.59 -14.64 17.85
C LEU A 345 33.96 -14.19 17.35
N HIS A 346 34.18 -14.20 16.03
CA HIS A 346 35.40 -13.70 15.42
C HIS A 346 35.67 -12.22 15.73
N PHE A 347 34.60 -11.41 15.66
CA PHE A 347 34.68 -10.00 16.04
C PHE A 347 35.06 -9.84 17.53
N TRP A 348 34.47 -10.62 18.44
CA TRP A 348 34.76 -10.60 19.86
C TRP A 348 36.23 -10.99 20.15
N GLN A 349 36.75 -12.01 19.48
CA GLN A 349 38.10 -12.53 19.69
C GLN A 349 39.22 -11.57 19.20
N ASN A 350 38.93 -10.79 18.14
CA ASN A 350 39.91 -9.92 17.50
C ASN A 350 39.84 -8.46 17.97
N ASN A 351 38.98 -8.13 18.91
CA ASN A 351 38.91 -6.78 19.47
C ASN A 351 39.23 -6.79 20.97
N SER A 352 39.92 -5.74 21.44
CA SER A 352 40.24 -5.59 22.85
C SER A 352 38.92 -5.41 23.67
N LYS A 353 38.73 -6.32 24.61
CA LYS A 353 37.55 -6.34 25.49
C LYS A 353 37.50 -5.12 26.42
N GLU A 354 38.67 -4.56 26.76
CA GLU A 354 38.83 -3.40 27.63
C GLU A 354 38.44 -2.10 26.95
N THR A 355 38.69 -1.97 25.66
CA THR A 355 38.37 -0.78 24.86
C THR A 355 36.98 -0.84 24.21
N MET A 356 36.36 -2.02 24.20
CA MET A 356 35.03 -2.19 23.61
C MET A 356 33.96 -1.52 24.47
N SER A 357 33.12 -0.69 23.83
CA SER A 357 32.05 0.01 24.56
C SER A 357 31.00 -0.94 25.12
N ASN A 358 30.37 -0.54 26.21
CA ASN A 358 29.28 -1.29 26.81
C ASN A 358 28.11 -1.52 25.82
N GLN A 359 27.83 -0.56 24.93
CA GLN A 359 26.83 -0.70 23.90
C GLN A 359 27.11 -1.84 22.91
N LEU A 360 28.37 -1.99 22.47
CA LEU A 360 28.78 -3.10 21.62
C LEU A 360 28.66 -4.45 22.33
N LYS A 361 29.14 -4.53 23.58
CA LYS A 361 29.05 -5.75 24.41
C LYS A 361 27.59 -6.18 24.63
N GLN A 362 26.68 -5.24 24.96
CA GLN A 362 25.25 -5.49 25.11
C GLN A 362 24.62 -6.01 23.81
N LYS A 363 24.96 -5.37 22.69
CA LYS A 363 24.41 -5.75 21.38
C LYS A 363 24.91 -7.12 20.94
N LEU A 364 26.19 -7.45 21.18
CA LEU A 364 26.75 -8.78 20.93
C LEU A 364 26.02 -9.85 21.74
N ALA A 365 25.86 -9.63 23.07
CA ALA A 365 25.14 -10.56 23.93
C ALA A 365 23.71 -10.81 23.44
N THR A 366 22.98 -9.71 23.17
CA THR A 366 21.58 -9.81 22.68
C THR A 366 21.49 -10.56 21.37
N SER A 367 22.36 -10.23 20.39
CA SER A 367 22.34 -10.83 19.06
C SER A 367 22.69 -12.31 19.06
N LEU A 368 23.67 -12.72 19.90
CA LEU A 368 23.99 -14.13 20.09
C LEU A 368 22.84 -14.92 20.74
N GLY A 369 22.14 -14.30 21.70
CA GLY A 369 20.95 -14.90 22.32
C GLY A 369 19.79 -15.11 21.30
N GLU A 370 19.61 -14.17 20.36
CA GLU A 370 18.58 -14.32 19.30
C GLU A 370 18.93 -15.41 18.27
N LEU A 371 20.21 -15.63 18.00
CA LEU A 371 20.68 -16.68 17.09
C LEU A 371 20.50 -18.08 17.67
N LYS A 372 20.43 -18.24 19.00
CA LYS A 372 20.20 -19.50 19.73
C LYS A 372 21.15 -20.59 19.30
N ASN A 373 22.45 -20.38 19.50
CA ASN A 373 23.49 -21.33 19.09
C ASN A 373 24.49 -21.57 20.24
N ASP A 374 24.75 -22.82 20.54
CA ASP A 374 25.59 -23.25 21.68
C ASP A 374 27.04 -22.76 21.60
N GLN A 375 27.57 -22.48 20.40
CA GLN A 375 28.91 -21.93 20.24
C GLN A 375 29.11 -20.59 20.95
N ALA A 376 28.01 -19.88 21.26
CA ALA A 376 28.03 -18.60 21.96
C ALA A 376 28.20 -18.73 23.48
N PHE A 377 28.07 -19.93 24.09
CA PHE A 377 28.09 -20.11 25.54
C PHE A 377 29.33 -19.54 26.21
N VAL A 378 30.52 -19.81 25.65
CA VAL A 378 31.79 -19.36 26.26
C VAL A 378 31.82 -17.83 26.35
N MET A 379 31.57 -17.17 25.24
CA MET A 379 31.55 -15.71 25.17
C MET A 379 30.48 -15.08 26.07
N LEU A 380 29.29 -15.66 26.08
CA LEU A 380 28.19 -15.16 26.91
C LEU A 380 28.44 -15.33 28.41
N ASN A 381 29.15 -16.40 28.83
CA ASN A 381 29.60 -16.54 30.23
C ASN A 381 30.68 -15.49 30.59
N GLU A 382 31.59 -15.17 29.68
CA GLU A 382 32.54 -14.08 29.88
C GLU A 382 31.81 -12.74 30.06
N LEU A 383 30.83 -12.43 29.23
CA LEU A 383 30.01 -11.22 29.33
C LEU A 383 29.10 -11.22 30.56
N ALA A 384 28.67 -12.38 31.07
CA ALA A 384 27.91 -12.48 32.32
C ALA A 384 28.76 -12.17 33.57
N ALA A 385 30.09 -12.21 33.44
CA ALA A 385 31.06 -11.79 34.46
C ALA A 385 31.58 -10.35 34.26
N ASP A 386 31.10 -9.60 33.24
CA ASP A 386 31.50 -8.22 32.96
C ASP A 386 31.22 -7.30 34.18
N PRO A 387 32.13 -6.37 34.53
CA PRO A 387 31.93 -5.45 35.64
C PRO A 387 30.68 -4.58 35.47
N GLU A 388 30.29 -4.26 34.25
CA GLU A 388 29.13 -3.43 33.96
C GLU A 388 27.83 -4.23 34.10
N GLN A 389 26.96 -3.81 35.03
CA GLN A 389 25.73 -4.51 35.36
C GLN A 389 24.78 -4.70 34.16
N ILE A 390 24.70 -3.68 33.28
CA ILE A 390 23.81 -3.74 32.11
C ILE A 390 24.30 -4.77 31.09
N VAL A 391 25.61 -4.92 30.88
CA VAL A 391 26.20 -5.96 30.01
C VAL A 391 25.89 -7.35 30.56
N LYS A 392 26.13 -7.52 31.89
CA LYS A 392 25.83 -8.75 32.61
C LYS A 392 24.37 -9.19 32.46
N LEU A 393 23.42 -8.29 32.61
CA LEU A 393 21.97 -8.58 32.47
C LEU A 393 21.63 -9.06 31.05
N HIS A 394 22.17 -8.42 30.01
CA HIS A 394 21.96 -8.84 28.62
C HIS A 394 22.56 -10.21 28.35
N ALA A 395 23.73 -10.52 28.88
CA ALA A 395 24.39 -11.81 28.72
C ALA A 395 23.61 -12.94 29.43
N ILE A 396 23.15 -12.71 30.66
CA ILE A 396 22.31 -13.68 31.41
C ILE A 396 20.99 -13.92 30.67
N ALA A 397 20.34 -12.87 30.13
CA ALA A 397 19.13 -13.01 29.35
C ALA A 397 19.37 -13.81 28.04
N ALA A 398 20.54 -13.62 27.39
CA ALA A 398 20.93 -14.38 26.21
C ALA A 398 21.19 -15.85 26.53
N LEU A 399 21.89 -16.16 27.62
CA LEU A 399 22.13 -17.54 28.07
C LEU A 399 20.81 -18.30 28.31
N LYS A 400 19.81 -17.63 28.93
CA LYS A 400 18.46 -18.23 29.12
C LYS A 400 17.73 -18.53 27.81
N LYS A 401 18.04 -17.85 26.71
CA LYS A 401 17.42 -18.10 25.39
C LYS A 401 18.08 -19.26 24.64
N ILE A 402 19.33 -19.58 24.97
CA ILE A 402 20.09 -20.66 24.34
C ILE A 402 19.91 -21.98 25.11
N ALA A 403 19.83 -21.91 26.44
CA ALA A 403 19.49 -23.06 27.29
C ALA A 403 18.06 -23.54 27.05
#